data_cbdc134f72a54395b4c4b234528ed385
#
_entry.id   cbdc134f72a54395b4c4b234528ed385
#
_cell.length_a   1.000
_cell.length_b   1.000
_cell.length_c   1.000
_cell.angle_alpha   90.00
_cell.angle_beta   90.00
_cell.angle_gamma   90.00
#
_symmetry.space_group_name_H-M   'P 1'
#
loop_
_entity.id
_entity.type
_entity.pdbx_description
1 polymer ?
#
loop_
_entity_poly.entity_id
_entity_poly.type
_entity_poly.pdbx_seq_one_letter_code
_entity_poly.pdbx_strand_id
1 'polypeptide(L)'
;MSYDLTFWKQKPTCTASPSSVYGELMEGHAVDGLDTFPTGEFVARIQQRFPGITTDGGLTFWEGGKRGMFELYTSDQHVHVCCREMSGDDMNTLIETAVEFECPLYDPQEDRRYDGRVA
;
A
#
# COMPACT_ATOMS: atom_id res chain seq x y z
N MET A 1 10.06 -15.25 -3.06
CA MET A 1 10.00 -14.06 -3.91
C MET A 1 9.18 -12.98 -3.22
N SER A 2 9.63 -11.75 -3.23
CA SER A 2 8.90 -10.65 -2.59
C SER A 2 8.39 -9.66 -3.63
N TYR A 3 7.28 -9.02 -3.33
CA TYR A 3 6.69 -8.02 -4.20
C TYR A 3 6.14 -6.88 -3.34
N ASP A 4 6.51 -5.66 -3.67
CA ASP A 4 6.12 -4.48 -2.89
C ASP A 4 4.96 -3.74 -3.55
N LEU A 5 3.98 -3.35 -2.75
CA LEU A 5 2.85 -2.56 -3.17
C LEU A 5 2.80 -1.32 -2.30
N THR A 6 2.65 -0.15 -2.90
CA THR A 6 2.56 1.09 -2.15
C THR A 6 1.33 1.88 -2.58
N PHE A 7 0.65 2.48 -1.62
CA PHE A 7 -0.61 3.18 -1.87
C PHE A 7 -0.57 4.56 -1.23
N TRP A 8 -0.93 5.57 -2.00
CA TRP A 8 -1.15 6.92 -1.47
C TRP A 8 -2.19 7.63 -2.32
N LYS A 9 -2.78 8.70 -1.75
CA LYS A 9 -3.76 9.52 -2.44
C LYS A 9 -3.15 10.87 -2.77
N GLN A 10 -3.13 11.20 -4.05
CA GLN A 10 -2.47 12.40 -4.55
C GLN A 10 -3.48 13.49 -4.86
N LYS A 11 -3.22 14.72 -4.39
CA LYS A 11 -4.06 15.85 -4.74
C LYS A 11 -3.90 16.16 -6.23
N PRO A 12 -4.94 16.70 -6.89
CA PRO A 12 -4.84 17.04 -8.32
C PRO A 12 -3.72 18.03 -8.64
N THR A 13 -3.33 18.85 -7.66
CA THR A 13 -2.26 19.84 -7.83
C THR A 13 -0.86 19.27 -7.66
N CYS A 14 -0.73 18.02 -7.23
CA CYS A 14 0.57 17.40 -7.03
C CYS A 14 1.20 17.05 -8.38
N THR A 15 2.38 17.60 -8.63
CA THR A 15 3.12 17.39 -9.89
C THR A 15 4.38 16.54 -9.70
N ALA A 16 4.65 16.08 -8.47
CA ALA A 16 5.81 15.25 -8.19
C ALA A 16 5.72 13.92 -8.92
N SER A 17 6.88 13.41 -9.36
CA SER A 17 6.90 12.09 -10.01
C SER A 17 6.63 10.99 -8.99
N PRO A 18 6.00 9.88 -9.40
CA PRO A 18 5.73 8.78 -8.48
C PRO A 18 6.98 8.23 -7.79
N SER A 19 8.09 8.11 -8.49
CA SER A 19 9.33 7.60 -7.90
C SER A 19 9.87 8.55 -6.83
N SER A 20 9.71 9.86 -7.05
CA SER A 20 10.14 10.88 -6.08
C SER A 20 9.28 10.80 -4.80
N VAL A 21 7.96 10.68 -4.97
CA VAL A 21 7.02 10.51 -3.85
C VAL A 21 7.37 9.25 -3.06
N TYR A 22 7.56 8.15 -3.77
CA TYR A 22 7.90 6.86 -3.15
C TYR A 22 9.19 6.97 -2.33
N GLY A 23 10.23 7.56 -2.90
CA GLY A 23 11.51 7.71 -2.22
C GLY A 23 11.39 8.50 -0.90
N GLU A 24 10.64 9.60 -0.92
CA GLU A 24 10.43 10.41 0.27
C GLU A 24 9.63 9.66 1.34
N LEU A 25 8.58 8.94 0.93
CA LEU A 25 7.77 8.16 1.87
C LEU A 25 8.59 7.03 2.51
N MET A 26 9.45 6.37 1.74
CA MET A 26 10.29 5.29 2.25
C MET A 26 11.35 5.79 3.22
N GLU A 27 11.75 7.05 3.11
CA GLU A 27 12.67 7.68 4.05
C GLU A 27 11.96 8.24 5.30
N GLY A 28 10.65 8.09 5.37
CA GLY A 28 9.87 8.55 6.51
C GLY A 28 9.51 10.04 6.44
N HIS A 29 9.67 10.66 5.28
CA HIS A 29 9.37 12.08 5.11
C HIS A 29 7.91 12.29 4.72
N ALA A 30 7.30 13.38 5.19
CA ALA A 30 6.02 13.82 4.69
C ALA A 30 6.20 14.43 3.30
N VAL A 31 5.20 14.25 2.45
CA VAL A 31 5.25 14.76 1.07
C VAL A 31 4.13 15.75 0.86
N ASP A 32 4.47 16.95 0.39
CA ASP A 32 3.49 17.96 0.02
C ASP A 32 2.71 17.47 -1.20
N GLY A 33 1.40 17.76 -1.22
CA GLY A 33 0.56 17.36 -2.34
C GLY A 33 -0.12 16.03 -2.20
N LEU A 34 0.09 15.32 -1.09
CA LEU A 34 -0.64 14.10 -0.79
C LEU A 34 -1.75 14.37 0.20
N ASP A 35 -2.87 13.68 0.03
CA ASP A 35 -3.96 13.69 1.01
C ASP A 35 -3.63 12.74 2.16
N THR A 36 -4.31 12.95 3.29
CA THR A 36 -4.21 12.04 4.42
C THR A 36 -4.79 10.68 4.02
N PHE A 37 -4.06 9.61 4.32
CA PHE A 37 -4.50 8.25 4.06
C PHE A 37 -5.33 7.76 5.25
N PRO A 38 -6.54 7.18 5.03
CA PRO A 38 -7.37 6.67 6.12
C PRO A 38 -6.84 5.31 6.62
N THR A 39 -5.69 5.34 7.26
CA THR A 39 -4.92 4.14 7.65
C THR A 39 -5.73 3.17 8.50
N GLY A 40 -6.41 3.68 9.53
CA GLY A 40 -7.18 2.82 10.45
C GLY A 40 -8.30 2.08 9.75
N GLU A 41 -9.03 2.77 8.87
CA GLU A 41 -10.13 2.17 8.10
C GLU A 41 -9.60 1.16 7.09
N PHE A 42 -8.48 1.46 6.45
CA PHE A 42 -7.85 0.54 5.51
C PHE A 42 -7.43 -0.75 6.21
N VAL A 43 -6.74 -0.66 7.34
CA VAL A 43 -6.29 -1.83 8.09
C VAL A 43 -7.49 -2.65 8.56
N ALA A 44 -8.56 -2.00 9.03
CA ALA A 44 -9.78 -2.71 9.44
C ALA A 44 -10.40 -3.47 8.27
N ARG A 45 -10.43 -2.89 7.08
CA ARG A 45 -10.95 -3.56 5.89
C ARG A 45 -10.07 -4.74 5.47
N ILE A 46 -8.76 -4.58 5.57
CA ILE A 46 -7.82 -5.65 5.27
C ILE A 46 -8.00 -6.82 6.24
N GLN A 47 -8.25 -6.55 7.51
CA GLN A 47 -8.52 -7.60 8.50
C GLN A 47 -9.74 -8.44 8.15
N GLN A 48 -10.75 -7.84 7.53
CA GLN A 48 -11.94 -8.58 7.10
C GLN A 48 -11.63 -9.56 5.97
N ARG A 49 -10.66 -9.23 5.13
CA ARG A 49 -10.29 -10.04 3.95
C ARG A 49 -9.13 -10.99 4.22
N PHE A 50 -8.31 -10.66 5.19
CA PHE A 50 -7.18 -11.48 5.63
C PHE A 50 -7.27 -11.66 7.14
N PRO A 51 -8.17 -12.51 7.62
CA PRO A 51 -8.29 -12.77 9.07
C PRO A 51 -6.99 -13.25 9.67
N GLY A 52 -6.70 -12.81 10.87
CA GLY A 52 -5.48 -13.22 11.55
C GLY A 52 -4.34 -12.21 11.45
N ILE A 53 -4.62 -10.99 10.97
CA ILE A 53 -3.62 -9.92 11.01
C ILE A 53 -3.25 -9.65 12.47
N THR A 54 -1.96 -9.54 12.72
CA THR A 54 -1.38 -9.31 14.03
C THR A 54 -0.59 -8.02 14.03
N THR A 55 -0.69 -7.27 15.13
CA THR A 55 0.17 -6.11 15.36
C THR A 55 1.04 -6.39 16.58
N ASP A 56 2.34 -6.30 16.40
CA ASP A 56 3.32 -6.57 17.47
C ASP A 56 4.50 -5.61 17.31
N GLY A 57 4.79 -4.84 18.35
CA GLY A 57 5.92 -3.92 18.35
C GLY A 57 5.86 -2.85 17.27
N GLY A 58 4.66 -2.43 16.88
CA GLY A 58 4.48 -1.45 15.80
C GLY A 58 4.48 -2.03 14.40
N LEU A 59 4.71 -3.32 14.26
CA LEU A 59 4.64 -4.03 12.98
C LEU A 59 3.30 -4.70 12.82
N THR A 60 2.62 -4.47 11.71
CA THR A 60 1.38 -5.14 11.35
C THR A 60 1.69 -6.15 10.24
N PHE A 61 1.29 -7.39 10.44
CA PHE A 61 1.60 -8.44 9.48
C PHE A 61 0.53 -9.53 9.45
N TRP A 62 0.53 -10.29 8.37
CA TRP A 62 -0.34 -11.44 8.19
C TRP A 62 0.47 -12.63 7.71
N GLU A 63 0.29 -13.76 8.35
CA GLU A 63 0.93 -15.03 7.95
C GLU A 63 -0.14 -16.00 7.49
N GLY A 64 -0.15 -16.30 6.21
CA GLY A 64 -1.16 -17.15 5.58
C GLY A 64 -0.71 -18.58 5.29
N GLY A 65 0.42 -19.00 5.85
CA GLY A 65 0.97 -20.33 5.58
C GLY A 65 1.29 -20.50 4.10
N LYS A 66 0.61 -21.42 3.45
CA LYS A 66 0.83 -21.68 2.02
C LYS A 66 0.39 -20.52 1.12
N ARG A 67 -0.42 -19.62 1.63
CA ARG A 67 -0.84 -18.42 0.89
C ARG A 67 0.20 -17.32 0.93
N GLY A 68 1.29 -17.50 1.66
CA GLY A 68 2.33 -16.50 1.81
C GLY A 68 2.12 -15.59 3.01
N MET A 69 2.71 -14.42 2.97
CA MET A 69 2.61 -13.46 4.06
C MET A 69 2.77 -12.04 3.53
N PHE A 70 2.34 -11.05 4.33
CA PHE A 70 2.68 -9.66 4.05
C PHE A 70 2.93 -8.89 5.35
N GLU A 71 3.68 -7.81 5.21
CA GLU A 71 3.95 -6.85 6.28
C GLU A 71 3.44 -5.48 5.82
N LEU A 72 2.78 -4.77 6.73
CA LEU A 72 2.25 -3.43 6.46
C LEU A 72 3.09 -2.37 7.17
N TYR A 73 3.50 -1.36 6.44
CA TYR A 73 4.17 -0.17 6.95
C TYR A 73 3.29 1.02 6.61
N THR A 74 2.91 1.79 7.62
CA THR A 74 1.91 2.85 7.45
C THR A 74 2.42 4.20 7.94
N SER A 75 1.89 5.27 7.34
CA SER A 75 2.03 6.63 7.84
C SER A 75 0.69 7.34 7.65
N ASP A 76 0.65 8.64 7.94
CA ASP A 76 -0.55 9.44 7.69
C ASP A 76 -0.84 9.62 6.20
N GLN A 77 0.12 9.32 5.34
CA GLN A 77 0.01 9.59 3.91
C GLN A 77 0.06 8.34 3.03
N HIS A 78 0.45 7.19 3.58
CA HIS A 78 0.61 6.00 2.73
C HIS A 78 0.49 4.68 3.50
N VAL A 79 0.31 3.61 2.74
CA VAL A 79 0.49 2.23 3.21
C VAL A 79 1.44 1.55 2.23
N HIS A 80 2.45 0.90 2.76
CA HIS A 80 3.38 0.08 1.99
C HIS A 80 3.21 -1.38 2.43
N VAL A 81 3.01 -2.27 1.47
CA VAL A 81 2.82 -3.70 1.73
C VAL A 81 3.96 -4.47 1.11
N CYS A 82 4.69 -5.20 1.94
CA CYS A 82 5.73 -6.10 1.48
C CYS A 82 5.14 -7.51 1.44
N CYS A 83 4.91 -8.04 0.24
CA CYS A 83 4.29 -9.34 0.03
C CYS A 83 5.35 -10.39 -0.23
N ARG A 84 5.20 -11.58 0.40
CA ARG A 84 6.12 -12.71 0.18
C ARG A 84 5.32 -13.96 -0.14
N GLU A 85 5.65 -14.60 -1.24
CA GLU A 85 5.04 -15.85 -1.69
C GLU A 85 3.51 -15.77 -1.86
N MET A 86 2.98 -14.57 -2.07
CA MET A 86 1.54 -14.38 -2.28
C MET A 86 1.15 -14.58 -3.74
N SER A 87 -0.07 -15.08 -3.96
CA SER A 87 -0.62 -15.19 -5.29
C SER A 87 -1.00 -13.82 -5.84
N GLY A 88 -1.09 -13.70 -7.17
CA GLY A 88 -1.59 -12.49 -7.80
C GLY A 88 -3.01 -12.15 -7.37
N ASP A 89 -3.85 -13.16 -7.15
CA ASP A 89 -5.23 -12.96 -6.70
C ASP A 89 -5.27 -12.31 -5.31
N ASP A 90 -4.44 -12.78 -4.38
CA ASP A 90 -4.37 -12.21 -3.04
C ASP A 90 -3.80 -10.79 -3.08
N MET A 91 -2.77 -10.53 -3.88
CA MET A 91 -2.24 -9.18 -4.07
C MET A 91 -3.29 -8.26 -4.68
N ASN A 92 -4.07 -8.74 -5.64
CA ASN A 92 -5.16 -7.96 -6.23
C ASN A 92 -6.22 -7.59 -5.20
N THR A 93 -6.48 -8.45 -4.22
CA THR A 93 -7.39 -8.13 -3.13
C THR A 93 -6.90 -6.92 -2.32
N LEU A 94 -5.60 -6.84 -2.07
CA LEU A 94 -5.00 -5.67 -1.41
C LEU A 94 -5.17 -4.42 -2.26
N ILE A 95 -4.90 -4.53 -3.56
CA ILE A 95 -5.01 -3.41 -4.49
C ILE A 95 -6.46 -2.91 -4.59
N GLU A 96 -7.41 -3.82 -4.73
CA GLU A 96 -8.83 -3.48 -4.81
C GLU A 96 -9.32 -2.82 -3.52
N THR A 97 -8.81 -3.25 -2.38
CA THR A 97 -9.14 -2.63 -1.10
C THR A 97 -8.69 -1.17 -1.08
N ALA A 98 -7.47 -0.90 -1.53
CA ALA A 98 -6.96 0.47 -1.58
C ALA A 98 -7.76 1.34 -2.57
N VAL A 99 -8.22 0.76 -3.68
CA VAL A 99 -9.06 1.47 -4.65
C VAL A 99 -10.38 1.91 -4.02
N GLU A 100 -10.95 1.12 -3.10
CA GLU A 100 -12.15 1.51 -2.36
C GLU A 100 -11.96 2.81 -1.57
N PHE A 101 -10.72 3.11 -1.19
CA PHE A 101 -10.34 4.34 -0.48
C PHE A 101 -9.77 5.40 -1.43
N GLU A 102 -9.92 5.19 -2.74
CA GLU A 102 -9.39 6.07 -3.78
C GLU A 102 -7.86 6.24 -3.72
N CYS A 103 -7.17 5.18 -3.31
CA CYS A 103 -5.72 5.16 -3.18
C CYS A 103 -5.14 4.18 -4.20
N PRO A 104 -4.73 4.66 -5.38
CA PRO A 104 -4.22 3.77 -6.42
C PRO A 104 -2.85 3.19 -6.06
N LEU A 105 -2.57 2.03 -6.67
CA LEU A 105 -1.29 1.36 -6.51
C LEU A 105 -0.16 2.13 -7.16
N TYR A 106 0.96 2.27 -6.44
CA TYR A 106 2.25 2.49 -7.05
C TYR A 106 3.04 1.20 -6.93
N ASP A 107 3.55 0.70 -8.06
CA ASP A 107 4.36 -0.51 -8.13
C ASP A 107 5.83 -0.11 -8.24
N PRO A 108 6.60 -0.20 -7.13
CA PRO A 108 8.01 0.22 -7.18
C PRO A 108 8.89 -0.68 -8.03
N GLN A 109 8.50 -1.94 -8.28
CA GLN A 109 9.25 -2.81 -9.15
C GLN A 109 9.22 -2.34 -10.60
N GLU A 110 8.09 -1.75 -11.03
CA GLU A 110 7.89 -1.26 -12.39
C GLU A 110 8.02 0.26 -12.51
N ASP A 111 8.16 0.96 -11.39
CA ASP A 111 8.10 2.43 -11.31
C ASP A 111 6.83 2.94 -12.03
N ARG A 112 5.67 2.38 -11.66
CA ARG A 112 4.41 2.70 -12.32
C ARG A 112 3.30 2.89 -11.30
N ARG A 113 2.58 4.01 -11.44
CA ARG A 113 1.39 4.29 -10.64
C ARG A 113 0.14 3.99 -11.45
N TYR A 114 -0.72 3.15 -10.89
CA TYR A 114 -1.95 2.70 -11.53
C TYR A 114 -3.13 3.52 -11.02
N ASP A 115 -3.26 4.75 -11.52
CA ASP A 115 -4.27 5.69 -11.04
C ASP A 115 -5.55 5.69 -11.86
N GLY A 116 -5.72 4.70 -12.73
CA GLY A 116 -6.89 4.59 -13.58
C GLY A 116 -6.82 5.46 -14.83
N ARG A 117 -5.76 6.22 -15.00
CA ARG A 117 -5.56 7.03 -16.20
C ARG A 117 -4.89 6.20 -17.27
N VAL A 118 -5.41 6.30 -18.47
CA VAL A 118 -4.76 5.67 -19.61
C VAL A 118 -3.56 6.53 -19.99
N ALA A 119 -2.41 5.91 -19.98
CA ALA A 119 -1.19 6.60 -20.35
C ALA A 119 -1.18 6.86 -21.86
#